data_4705bef576d8a512b572f8afb942fb85
#
_entry.id   4705bef576d8a512b572f8afb942fb85
#
_cell.length_a   1.000
_cell.length_b   1.000
_cell.length_c   1.000
_cell.angle_alpha   90.00
_cell.angle_beta   90.00
_cell.angle_gamma   90.00
#
_symmetry.space_group_name_H-M   'P 1'
#
loop_
_entity.id
_entity.type
_entity.pdbx_description
1 polymer ?
#
loop_
_entity_poly.entity_id
_entity_poly.type
_entity_poly.pdbx_seq_one_letter_code
_entity_poly.pdbx_strand_id
1 'polypeptide(L)'
;MCIRDSVITTGNHLWDQKEITNYIDKDQNLLKPYNFAEGSPGLGFNIYELDNKEKIAVINIMGNLFMRSCDNAFFKIEEVLQKIDVKDLSFIFVDFHAEASSEKMAMGHHLDGRVTAVVGTHTHVPTADATIMEHGTAYQTDAGMCGDYDSVIGTKKQEFVRKFATQDTERKRVPPADGIGTLCGVIIESQDNNFLAKNIQPIRIGGKIGS
;
A
#
# COMPACT_ATOMS: atom_id res chain seq x y z
N MET A 1 -0.76 -16.93 16.65
CA MET A 1 0.05 -16.46 15.51
C MET A 1 0.46 -15.04 15.85
N CYS A 2 1.74 -14.80 16.14
CA CYS A 2 2.20 -13.43 16.37
C CYS A 2 2.48 -12.80 15.01
N ILE A 3 1.52 -12.06 14.49
CA ILE A 3 1.75 -11.15 13.38
C ILE A 3 2.51 -9.98 13.99
N ARG A 4 3.74 -9.77 13.58
CA ARG A 4 4.54 -8.61 13.95
C ARG A 4 4.57 -7.66 12.77
N ASP A 5 3.46 -6.98 12.54
CA ASP A 5 3.47 -5.83 11.66
C ASP A 5 4.21 -4.70 12.38
N SER A 6 5.30 -4.23 11.80
CA SER A 6 6.06 -3.11 12.36
C SER A 6 5.36 -1.80 12.05
N VAL A 7 4.77 -1.66 10.86
CA VAL A 7 3.98 -0.50 10.41
C VAL A 7 2.79 -1.00 9.59
N ILE A 8 1.65 -0.38 9.79
CA ILE A 8 0.42 -0.65 9.06
C ILE A 8 0.04 0.60 8.24
N THR A 9 0.06 0.47 6.93
CA THR A 9 -0.50 1.46 6.01
C THR A 9 -1.96 1.12 5.72
N THR A 10 -2.76 2.13 5.42
CA THR A 10 -4.20 1.96 5.20
C THR A 10 -4.63 2.52 3.84
N GLY A 11 -5.92 2.57 3.57
CA GLY A 11 -6.47 3.02 2.31
C GLY A 11 -7.85 3.67 2.45
N ASN A 12 -8.61 3.66 1.36
CA ASN A 12 -9.92 4.28 1.24
C ASN A 12 -10.99 3.76 2.23
N HIS A 13 -10.77 2.60 2.84
CA HIS A 13 -11.70 1.99 3.82
C HIS A 13 -11.37 2.30 5.28
N LEU A 14 -10.35 3.10 5.55
CA LEU A 14 -9.90 3.41 6.92
C LEU A 14 -11.04 3.82 7.85
N TRP A 15 -11.95 4.67 7.37
CA TRP A 15 -13.05 5.22 8.17
C TRP A 15 -14.34 4.39 8.15
N ASP A 16 -14.32 3.18 7.56
CA ASP A 16 -15.51 2.32 7.50
C ASP A 16 -15.88 1.77 8.89
N GLN A 17 -14.91 1.68 9.79
CA GLN A 17 -15.12 1.36 11.21
C GLN A 17 -14.81 2.62 12.05
N LYS A 18 -15.84 3.19 12.66
CA LYS A 18 -15.72 4.47 13.38
C LYS A 18 -14.80 4.42 14.59
N GLU A 19 -14.64 3.25 15.18
CA GLU A 19 -13.80 3.01 16.36
C GLU A 19 -12.33 3.39 16.11
N ILE A 20 -11.88 3.33 14.86
CA ILE A 20 -10.50 3.68 14.47
C ILE A 20 -10.15 5.13 14.85
N THR A 21 -11.12 6.04 14.84
CA THR A 21 -10.89 7.47 15.19
C THR A 21 -10.46 7.67 16.63
N ASN A 22 -10.79 6.74 17.54
CA ASN A 22 -10.39 6.79 18.95
C ASN A 22 -8.99 6.22 19.19
N TYR A 23 -8.42 5.56 18.19
CA TYR A 23 -7.20 4.78 18.31
C TYR A 23 -6.05 5.34 17.48
N ILE A 24 -6.31 5.80 16.26
CA ILE A 24 -5.30 6.13 15.26
C ILE A 24 -4.28 7.21 15.72
N ASP A 25 -4.70 8.17 16.54
CA ASP A 25 -3.79 9.19 17.07
C ASP A 25 -2.84 8.66 18.16
N LYS A 26 -3.13 7.46 18.70
CA LYS A 26 -2.36 6.84 19.78
C LYS A 26 -1.34 5.83 19.25
N ASP A 27 -1.47 5.42 18.02
CA ASP A 27 -0.59 4.42 17.39
C ASP A 27 0.22 5.04 16.25
N GLN A 28 1.49 5.30 16.53
CA GLN A 28 2.41 5.86 15.54
C GLN A 28 2.78 4.89 14.41
N ASN A 29 2.44 3.61 14.56
CA ASN A 29 2.69 2.57 13.56
C ASN A 29 1.50 2.38 12.60
N LEU A 30 0.39 3.06 12.84
CA LEU A 30 -0.79 3.02 11.98
C LEU A 30 -0.89 4.30 11.14
N LEU A 31 -0.65 4.17 9.84
CA LEU A 31 -0.61 5.30 8.91
C LEU A 31 -1.87 5.36 8.05
N LYS A 32 -2.50 6.54 8.01
CA LYS A 32 -3.54 6.87 7.04
C LYS A 32 -2.94 7.42 5.73
N PRO A 33 -3.67 7.49 4.62
CA PRO A 33 -3.23 8.28 3.49
C PRO A 33 -2.96 9.75 3.89
N TYR A 34 -1.74 10.22 3.62
CA TYR A 34 -1.32 11.57 3.99
C TYR A 34 -2.16 12.66 3.32
N ASN A 35 -2.66 12.37 2.14
CA ASN A 35 -3.47 13.28 1.35
C ASN A 35 -4.98 13.22 1.68
N PHE A 36 -5.39 12.66 2.80
CA PHE A 36 -6.73 12.88 3.35
C PHE A 36 -6.89 14.33 3.78
N ALA A 37 -8.15 14.76 3.93
CA ALA A 37 -8.47 16.13 4.32
C ALA A 37 -7.66 16.59 5.54
N GLU A 38 -7.18 17.83 5.49
CA GLU A 38 -6.45 18.45 6.58
C GLU A 38 -7.25 18.37 7.89
N GLY A 39 -6.57 18.11 9.00
CA GLY A 39 -7.22 17.91 10.31
C GLY A 39 -7.78 16.52 10.55
N SER A 40 -7.71 15.59 9.57
CA SER A 40 -8.05 14.19 9.81
C SER A 40 -7.09 13.56 10.83
N PRO A 41 -7.58 12.76 11.81
CA PRO A 41 -6.73 12.14 12.82
C PRO A 41 -5.73 11.14 12.20
N GLY A 42 -4.61 10.90 12.90
CA GLY A 42 -3.54 9.98 12.52
C GLY A 42 -2.45 10.56 11.64
N LEU A 43 -1.33 9.85 11.59
CA LEU A 43 -0.16 10.19 10.78
C LEU A 43 -0.31 9.63 9.36
N GLY A 44 0.24 10.33 8.36
CA GLY A 44 0.30 9.84 6.98
C GLY A 44 1.69 9.38 6.55
N PHE A 45 2.70 9.70 7.33
CA PHE A 45 4.06 9.15 7.24
C PHE A 45 4.71 9.20 8.62
N ASN A 46 5.72 8.36 8.80
CA ASN A 46 6.57 8.41 9.98
C ASN A 46 7.96 7.87 9.68
N ILE A 47 8.92 8.22 10.53
CA ILE A 47 10.31 7.73 10.50
C ILE A 47 10.50 6.81 11.71
N TYR A 48 11.00 5.61 11.45
CA TYR A 48 11.22 4.58 12.47
C TYR A 48 12.69 4.27 12.58
N GLU A 49 13.19 4.19 13.81
CA GLU A 49 14.53 3.71 14.11
C GLU A 49 14.48 2.19 14.33
N LEU A 50 15.36 1.47 13.64
CA LEU A 50 15.51 0.03 13.76
C LEU A 50 16.49 -0.31 14.92
N ASP A 51 16.55 -1.58 15.31
CA ASP A 51 17.45 -2.07 16.38
C ASP A 51 18.92 -1.80 16.07
N ASN A 52 19.31 -1.79 14.80
CA ASN A 52 20.67 -1.47 14.33
C ASN A 52 20.94 0.04 14.20
N LYS A 53 20.04 0.90 14.67
CA LYS A 53 20.08 2.37 14.59
C LYS A 53 19.86 2.98 13.20
N GLU A 54 19.61 2.17 12.19
CA GLU A 54 19.17 2.68 10.90
C GLU A 54 17.77 3.26 10.99
N LYS A 55 17.49 4.25 10.16
CA LYS A 55 16.18 4.89 10.10
C LYS A 55 15.51 4.61 8.77
N ILE A 56 14.23 4.28 8.83
CA ILE A 56 13.38 4.08 7.66
C ILE A 56 12.21 5.05 7.69
N ALA A 57 11.84 5.58 6.53
CA ALA A 57 10.60 6.33 6.37
C ALA A 57 9.54 5.45 5.70
N VAL A 58 8.32 5.47 6.23
CA VAL A 58 7.15 4.84 5.62
C VAL A 58 6.12 5.92 5.35
N ILE A 59 5.64 5.99 4.11
CA ILE A 59 4.71 7.00 3.62
C ILE A 59 3.50 6.29 3.03
N ASN A 60 2.30 6.69 3.41
CA ASN A 60 1.05 6.20 2.83
C ASN A 60 0.39 7.34 2.04
N ILE A 61 0.07 7.12 0.78
CA ILE A 61 -0.57 8.07 -0.13
C ILE A 61 -1.72 7.38 -0.87
N MET A 62 -2.83 8.07 -1.09
CA MET A 62 -3.97 7.57 -1.87
C MET A 62 -4.04 8.25 -3.24
N GLY A 63 -4.35 7.47 -4.28
CA GLY A 63 -4.61 7.98 -5.63
C GLY A 63 -5.90 8.80 -5.71
N ASN A 64 -6.03 9.56 -6.79
CA ASN A 64 -7.19 10.41 -7.05
C ASN A 64 -8.15 9.80 -8.09
N LEU A 65 -7.62 9.03 -9.08
CA LEU A 65 -8.43 8.47 -10.16
C LEU A 65 -9.29 7.30 -9.67
N PHE A 66 -10.62 7.45 -9.80
CA PHE A 66 -11.62 6.47 -9.37
C PHE A 66 -11.65 6.19 -7.87
N MET A 67 -10.98 7.01 -7.08
CA MET A 67 -10.91 6.91 -5.63
C MET A 67 -11.84 7.91 -4.93
N ARG A 68 -11.98 7.82 -3.60
CA ARG A 68 -12.65 8.84 -2.81
C ARG A 68 -11.91 10.17 -2.92
N SER A 69 -12.63 11.29 -2.77
CA SER A 69 -12.02 12.62 -2.81
C SER A 69 -10.95 12.76 -1.73
N CYS A 70 -9.76 13.17 -2.16
CA CYS A 70 -8.61 13.51 -1.33
C CYS A 70 -7.77 14.56 -2.06
N ASP A 71 -6.79 15.15 -1.39
CA ASP A 71 -5.87 16.10 -2.00
C ASP A 71 -5.02 15.41 -3.07
N ASN A 72 -4.46 16.20 -4.00
CA ASN A 72 -3.64 15.67 -5.08
C ASN A 72 -2.42 14.91 -4.54
N ALA A 73 -2.30 13.63 -4.91
CA ALA A 73 -1.28 12.71 -4.42
C ALA A 73 0.14 13.20 -4.74
N PHE A 74 0.36 13.75 -5.94
CA PHE A 74 1.68 14.21 -6.39
C PHE A 74 2.13 15.48 -5.64
N PHE A 75 1.23 16.39 -5.33
CA PHE A 75 1.57 17.55 -4.52
C PHE A 75 1.86 17.17 -3.07
N LYS A 76 1.06 16.25 -2.52
CA LYS A 76 1.20 15.83 -1.13
C LYS A 76 2.44 14.98 -0.87
N ILE A 77 2.86 14.16 -1.81
CA ILE A 77 4.14 13.44 -1.66
C ILE A 77 5.33 14.39 -1.66
N GLU A 78 5.31 15.47 -2.46
CA GLU A 78 6.34 16.50 -2.42
C GLU A 78 6.42 17.20 -1.06
N GLU A 79 5.27 17.51 -0.45
CA GLU A 79 5.24 18.07 0.90
C GLU A 79 5.88 17.14 1.94
N VAL A 80 5.67 15.82 1.82
CA VAL A 80 6.30 14.83 2.70
C VAL A 80 7.80 14.78 2.48
N LEU A 81 8.26 14.68 1.25
CA LEU A 81 9.68 14.60 0.92
C LEU A 81 10.46 15.85 1.35
N GLN A 82 9.84 17.04 1.36
CA GLN A 82 10.44 18.27 1.89
C GLN A 82 10.59 18.25 3.42
N LYS A 83 9.80 17.44 4.13
CA LYS A 83 9.85 17.30 5.60
C LYS A 83 10.83 16.22 6.09
N ILE A 84 11.30 15.39 5.18
CA ILE A 84 12.19 14.27 5.49
C ILE A 84 13.63 14.65 5.13
N ASP A 85 14.57 14.50 6.08
CA ASP A 85 15.99 14.54 5.75
C ASP A 85 16.44 13.17 5.23
N VAL A 86 16.48 13.04 3.91
CA VAL A 86 16.82 11.78 3.23
C VAL A 86 18.24 11.29 3.50
N LYS A 87 19.15 12.16 3.99
CA LYS A 87 20.56 11.79 4.24
C LYS A 87 20.71 10.83 5.41
N ASP A 88 19.75 10.87 6.34
CA ASP A 88 19.76 10.05 7.55
C ASP A 88 18.97 8.74 7.39
N LEU A 89 18.45 8.47 6.19
CA LEU A 89 17.57 7.32 5.95
C LEU A 89 18.28 6.22 5.15
N SER A 90 18.15 5.00 5.62
CA SER A 90 18.57 3.80 4.88
C SER A 90 17.48 3.23 3.96
N PHE A 91 16.21 3.64 4.17
CA PHE A 91 15.08 3.16 3.39
C PHE A 91 13.92 4.17 3.38
N ILE A 92 13.30 4.37 2.21
CA ILE A 92 12.11 5.22 2.06
C ILE A 92 11.06 4.41 1.30
N PHE A 93 10.00 4.01 1.97
CA PHE A 93 8.91 3.22 1.43
C PHE A 93 7.67 4.07 1.19
N VAL A 94 7.09 3.96 0.00
CA VAL A 94 5.83 4.58 -0.36
C VAL A 94 4.79 3.50 -0.69
N ASP A 95 3.75 3.37 0.15
CA ASP A 95 2.53 2.65 -0.19
C ASP A 95 1.61 3.61 -0.96
N PHE A 96 1.40 3.32 -2.24
CA PHE A 96 0.50 4.09 -3.08
C PHE A 96 -0.82 3.36 -3.30
N HIS A 97 -1.80 3.65 -2.44
CA HIS A 97 -3.11 3.03 -2.44
C HIS A 97 -4.01 3.64 -3.52
N ALA A 98 -4.03 3.07 -4.72
CA ALA A 98 -4.69 3.64 -5.89
C ALA A 98 -5.32 2.58 -6.80
N GLU A 99 -6.40 2.94 -7.49
CA GLU A 99 -7.09 2.07 -8.45
C GLU A 99 -6.39 2.05 -9.81
N ALA A 100 -6.09 3.22 -10.39
CA ALA A 100 -5.63 3.33 -11.76
C ALA A 100 -4.15 2.96 -11.93
N SER A 101 -3.84 1.96 -12.75
CA SER A 101 -2.47 1.55 -13.06
C SER A 101 -1.63 2.68 -13.66
N SER A 102 -2.23 3.52 -14.51
CA SER A 102 -1.55 4.68 -15.08
C SER A 102 -1.11 5.70 -14.02
N GLU A 103 -1.94 5.94 -13.00
CA GLU A 103 -1.60 6.83 -11.89
C GLU A 103 -0.49 6.21 -11.02
N LYS A 104 -0.56 4.89 -10.77
CA LYS A 104 0.47 4.15 -10.04
C LYS A 104 1.82 4.20 -10.75
N MET A 105 1.86 3.92 -12.03
CA MET A 105 3.08 3.99 -12.84
C MET A 105 3.64 5.41 -12.90
N ALA A 106 2.78 6.42 -13.05
CA ALA A 106 3.20 7.82 -13.02
C ALA A 106 3.84 8.20 -11.68
N MET A 107 3.29 7.74 -10.54
CA MET A 107 3.88 7.95 -9.23
C MET A 107 5.25 7.25 -9.10
N GLY A 108 5.38 6.02 -9.61
CA GLY A 108 6.66 5.33 -9.68
C GLY A 108 7.72 6.14 -10.43
N HIS A 109 7.41 6.59 -11.65
CA HIS A 109 8.32 7.44 -12.43
C HIS A 109 8.61 8.79 -11.78
N HIS A 110 7.62 9.40 -11.14
CA HIS A 110 7.78 10.67 -10.44
C HIS A 110 8.77 10.57 -9.26
N LEU A 111 8.81 9.41 -8.61
CA LEU A 111 9.66 9.15 -7.44
C LEU A 111 10.94 8.37 -7.76
N ASP A 112 11.18 8.01 -9.01
CA ASP A 112 12.35 7.23 -9.42
C ASP A 112 13.67 7.95 -9.07
N GLY A 113 14.53 7.28 -8.32
CA GLY A 113 15.78 7.80 -7.77
C GLY A 113 15.62 8.66 -6.50
N ARG A 114 14.39 8.84 -6.01
CA ARG A 114 14.09 9.73 -4.87
C ARG A 114 13.60 8.99 -3.62
N VAL A 115 13.18 7.74 -3.80
CA VAL A 115 12.75 6.83 -2.73
C VAL A 115 13.28 5.43 -2.99
N THR A 116 13.30 4.58 -1.96
CA THR A 116 13.72 3.18 -2.15
C THR A 116 12.68 2.40 -2.94
N ALA A 117 11.40 2.56 -2.59
CA ALA A 117 10.35 1.78 -3.21
C ALA A 117 9.02 2.51 -3.28
N VAL A 118 8.30 2.28 -4.39
CA VAL A 118 6.89 2.60 -4.57
C VAL A 118 6.14 1.31 -4.85
N VAL A 119 5.30 0.88 -3.92
CA VAL A 119 4.48 -0.32 -4.06
C VAL A 119 3.01 0.07 -4.05
N GLY A 120 2.31 -0.31 -5.12
CA GLY A 120 0.87 -0.07 -5.20
C GLY A 120 0.07 -1.09 -4.40
N THR A 121 -1.09 -0.66 -3.94
CA THR A 121 -2.11 -1.47 -3.25
C THR A 121 -3.51 -1.11 -3.77
N HIS A 122 -4.55 -1.68 -3.25
CA HIS A 122 -5.97 -1.45 -3.52
C HIS A 122 -6.65 -2.48 -4.43
N THR A 123 -6.06 -2.86 -5.56
CA THR A 123 -6.78 -3.69 -6.55
C THR A 123 -6.97 -5.14 -6.11
N HIS A 124 -6.27 -5.57 -5.08
CA HIS A 124 -6.25 -6.93 -4.54
C HIS A 124 -5.60 -7.97 -5.47
N VAL A 125 -5.08 -7.57 -6.63
CA VAL A 125 -4.49 -8.49 -7.62
C VAL A 125 -3.01 -8.20 -7.76
N PRO A 126 -2.11 -9.16 -7.44
CA PRO A 126 -0.67 -8.94 -7.57
C PRO A 126 -0.29 -8.83 -9.04
N THR A 127 0.44 -7.76 -9.37
CA THR A 127 0.89 -7.51 -10.73
C THR A 127 2.24 -8.16 -11.01
N ALA A 128 2.58 -8.30 -12.30
CA ALA A 128 3.77 -8.99 -12.76
C ALA A 128 4.94 -8.04 -13.09
N ASP A 129 4.82 -6.76 -12.77
CA ASP A 129 5.69 -5.68 -13.22
C ASP A 129 6.73 -5.24 -12.17
N ALA A 130 6.99 -6.08 -11.17
CA ALA A 130 8.02 -5.78 -10.17
C ALA A 130 9.38 -5.57 -10.84
N THR A 131 9.98 -4.39 -10.63
CA THR A 131 11.21 -3.97 -11.28
C THR A 131 11.97 -2.94 -10.46
N ILE A 132 13.27 -2.80 -10.72
CA ILE A 132 14.04 -1.62 -10.31
C ILE A 132 14.03 -0.65 -11.50
N MET A 133 13.56 0.56 -11.29
CA MET A 133 13.46 1.60 -12.31
C MET A 133 14.84 2.18 -12.64
N GLU A 134 14.92 3.01 -13.67
CA GLU A 134 16.17 3.51 -14.25
C GLU A 134 17.08 4.20 -13.22
N HIS A 135 16.50 4.95 -12.28
CA HIS A 135 17.26 5.70 -11.28
C HIS A 135 17.34 4.98 -9.91
N GLY A 136 16.89 3.72 -9.83
CA GLY A 136 17.13 2.86 -8.68
C GLY A 136 15.97 2.72 -7.69
N THR A 137 14.78 3.18 -8.00
CA THR A 137 13.59 2.92 -7.17
C THR A 137 12.99 1.55 -7.51
N ALA A 138 12.72 0.73 -6.51
CA ALA A 138 11.91 -0.49 -6.67
C ALA A 138 10.45 -0.13 -6.90
N TYR A 139 9.81 -0.78 -7.88
CA TYR A 139 8.42 -0.50 -8.23
C TYR A 139 7.62 -1.77 -8.47
N GLN A 140 6.38 -1.80 -7.99
CA GLN A 140 5.37 -2.77 -8.39
C GLN A 140 3.99 -2.11 -8.36
N THR A 141 3.19 -2.29 -9.43
CA THR A 141 1.86 -1.67 -9.55
C THR A 141 0.91 -2.10 -8.45
N ASP A 142 0.89 -3.38 -8.05
CA ASP A 142 0.10 -3.84 -6.90
C ASP A 142 0.72 -5.09 -6.27
N ALA A 143 0.87 -5.07 -4.95
CA ALA A 143 1.38 -6.18 -4.18
C ALA A 143 0.40 -7.36 -4.10
N GLY A 144 -0.88 -7.10 -4.34
CA GLY A 144 -1.97 -8.05 -4.16
C GLY A 144 -2.48 -8.14 -2.72
N MET A 145 -3.48 -8.97 -2.50
CA MET A 145 -4.06 -9.22 -1.17
C MET A 145 -3.47 -10.46 -0.51
N CYS A 146 -3.49 -10.49 0.81
CA CYS A 146 -3.35 -11.73 1.57
C CYS A 146 -4.74 -12.32 1.80
N GLY A 147 -5.10 -13.37 1.05
CA GLY A 147 -6.45 -13.91 1.11
C GLY A 147 -6.73 -15.03 0.11
N ASP A 148 -7.98 -15.46 0.08
CA ASP A 148 -8.44 -16.51 -0.84
C ASP A 148 -8.63 -15.95 -2.26
N TYR A 149 -7.85 -16.45 -3.21
CA TYR A 149 -7.95 -16.08 -4.63
C TYR A 149 -8.96 -16.90 -5.43
N ASP A 150 -9.64 -17.89 -4.82
CA ASP A 150 -10.84 -18.49 -5.40
C ASP A 150 -12.09 -17.67 -5.07
N SER A 151 -11.99 -16.38 -5.21
CA SER A 151 -12.94 -15.35 -4.79
C SER A 151 -13.03 -14.23 -5.83
N VAL A 152 -13.87 -13.25 -5.58
CA VAL A 152 -13.82 -11.96 -6.27
C VAL A 152 -13.25 -10.93 -5.28
N ILE A 153 -12.00 -10.55 -5.49
CA ILE A 153 -11.25 -9.60 -4.65
C ILE A 153 -11.35 -9.87 -3.13
N GLY A 154 -11.34 -11.16 -2.75
CA GLY A 154 -11.40 -11.59 -1.35
C GLY A 154 -12.81 -11.82 -0.80
N THR A 155 -13.85 -11.71 -1.62
CA THR A 155 -15.25 -11.91 -1.22
C THR A 155 -15.88 -13.11 -1.94
N LYS A 156 -16.99 -13.65 -1.40
CA LYS A 156 -17.66 -14.84 -1.97
C LYS A 156 -18.10 -14.62 -3.41
N LYS A 157 -17.50 -15.36 -4.33
CA LYS A 157 -17.61 -15.16 -5.79
C LYS A 157 -19.03 -15.22 -6.32
N GLN A 158 -19.87 -16.15 -5.82
CA GLN A 158 -21.22 -16.34 -6.32
C GLN A 158 -22.08 -15.08 -6.13
N GLU A 159 -21.95 -14.42 -5.01
CA GLU A 159 -22.72 -13.21 -4.71
C GLU A 159 -22.27 -12.01 -5.56
N PHE A 160 -20.96 -11.89 -5.76
CA PHE A 160 -20.42 -10.83 -6.64
C PHE A 160 -20.80 -11.05 -8.11
N VAL A 161 -20.67 -12.28 -8.61
CA VAL A 161 -21.09 -12.63 -10.00
C VAL A 161 -22.57 -12.33 -10.19
N ARG A 162 -23.43 -12.77 -9.25
CA ARG A 162 -24.87 -12.46 -9.29
C ARG A 162 -25.11 -10.96 -9.36
N LYS A 163 -24.47 -10.19 -8.49
CA LYS A 163 -24.62 -8.73 -8.43
C LYS A 163 -24.32 -8.06 -9.78
N PHE A 164 -23.23 -8.44 -10.44
CA PHE A 164 -22.89 -7.89 -11.75
C PHE A 164 -23.79 -8.42 -12.88
N ALA A 165 -24.12 -9.73 -12.87
CA ALA A 165 -24.92 -10.35 -13.92
C ALA A 165 -26.40 -9.90 -13.91
N THR A 166 -26.95 -9.58 -12.74
CA THR A 166 -28.37 -9.18 -12.60
C THR A 166 -28.57 -7.69 -12.41
N GLN A 167 -27.49 -6.88 -12.40
CA GLN A 167 -27.52 -5.46 -12.06
C GLN A 167 -28.22 -5.19 -10.73
N ASP A 168 -28.10 -6.14 -9.79
CA ASP A 168 -28.68 -6.03 -8.44
C ASP A 168 -28.12 -4.80 -7.72
N THR A 169 -28.98 -3.83 -7.46
CA THR A 169 -28.62 -2.58 -6.79
C THR A 169 -28.66 -2.67 -5.27
N GLU A 170 -29.03 -3.83 -4.70
CA GLU A 170 -29.00 -4.01 -3.24
C GLU A 170 -27.58 -3.86 -2.70
N ARG A 171 -27.42 -2.90 -1.76
CA ARG A 171 -26.14 -2.64 -1.08
C ARG A 171 -25.88 -3.63 0.07
N LYS A 172 -26.13 -4.92 -0.13
CA LYS A 172 -25.74 -5.94 0.86
C LYS A 172 -24.21 -6.10 0.85
N ARG A 173 -23.64 -6.12 2.05
CA ARG A 173 -22.23 -6.45 2.21
C ARG A 173 -22.01 -7.91 1.81
N VAL A 174 -21.16 -8.13 0.80
CA VAL A 174 -20.76 -9.48 0.42
C VAL A 174 -19.79 -10.01 1.48
N PRO A 175 -20.02 -11.21 2.03
CA PRO A 175 -19.11 -11.76 3.04
C PRO A 175 -17.73 -12.09 2.45
N PRO A 176 -16.68 -12.07 3.29
CA PRO A 176 -15.37 -12.49 2.84
C PRO A 176 -15.37 -13.96 2.42
N ALA A 177 -14.48 -14.31 1.49
CA ALA A 177 -14.19 -15.68 1.15
C ALA A 177 -13.47 -16.38 2.33
N ASP A 178 -13.69 -17.69 2.46
CA ASP A 178 -13.25 -18.52 3.60
C ASP A 178 -12.39 -19.72 3.19
N GLY A 179 -11.86 -19.72 1.96
CA GLY A 179 -10.96 -20.75 1.44
C GLY A 179 -9.51 -20.56 1.88
N ILE A 180 -8.60 -21.31 1.25
CA ILE A 180 -7.16 -21.27 1.58
C ILE A 180 -6.57 -19.97 1.05
N GLY A 181 -6.01 -19.15 1.96
CA GLY A 181 -5.40 -17.89 1.62
C GLY A 181 -4.03 -18.04 0.97
N THR A 182 -3.73 -17.14 0.01
CA THR A 182 -2.38 -16.89 -0.49
C THR A 182 -1.81 -15.68 0.24
N LEU A 183 -0.58 -15.79 0.73
CA LEU A 183 0.22 -14.64 1.17
C LEU A 183 0.83 -13.98 -0.06
N CYS A 184 0.44 -12.76 -0.37
CA CYS A 184 1.09 -11.93 -1.36
C CYS A 184 1.85 -10.79 -0.69
N GLY A 185 2.97 -10.39 -1.29
CA GLY A 185 3.80 -9.30 -0.83
C GLY A 185 5.04 -9.13 -1.69
N VAL A 186 5.97 -8.34 -1.21
CA VAL A 186 7.23 -8.04 -1.90
C VAL A 186 8.35 -7.88 -0.88
N ILE A 187 9.51 -8.46 -1.17
CA ILE A 187 10.75 -8.23 -0.42
C ILE A 187 11.57 -7.21 -1.21
N ILE A 188 11.99 -6.16 -0.54
CA ILE A 188 12.81 -5.10 -1.14
C ILE A 188 14.05 -4.92 -0.30
N GLU A 189 15.21 -4.89 -0.94
CA GLU A 189 16.50 -4.65 -0.31
C GLU A 189 17.07 -3.33 -0.83
N SER A 190 17.52 -2.47 0.08
CA SER A 190 18.26 -1.25 -0.26
C SER A 190 19.75 -1.55 -0.49
N GLN A 191 20.45 -0.62 -1.11
CA GLN A 191 21.90 -0.66 -1.25
C GLN A 191 22.58 -0.33 0.10
N ASP A 192 23.78 -0.85 0.30
CA ASP A 192 24.50 -0.66 1.57
C ASP A 192 24.93 0.81 1.82
N ASN A 193 25.07 1.60 0.76
CA ASN A 193 25.64 2.95 0.82
C ASN A 193 24.64 4.09 0.57
N ASN A 194 23.40 3.76 0.26
CA ASN A 194 22.34 4.72 0.03
C ASN A 194 20.95 4.04 0.18
N PHE A 195 19.90 4.82 0.15
CA PHE A 195 18.53 4.32 0.28
C PHE A 195 17.93 3.72 -1.01
N LEU A 196 18.63 3.71 -2.15
CA LEU A 196 18.09 3.17 -3.40
C LEU A 196 17.98 1.64 -3.36
N ALA A 197 17.08 1.09 -4.15
CA ALA A 197 16.86 -0.34 -4.16
C ALA A 197 18.01 -1.10 -4.84
N LYS A 198 18.32 -2.26 -4.27
CA LYS A 198 19.25 -3.26 -4.83
C LYS A 198 18.51 -4.43 -5.43
N ASN A 199 17.39 -4.81 -4.82
CA ASN A 199 16.58 -5.94 -5.23
C ASN A 199 15.10 -5.71 -4.94
N ILE A 200 14.23 -6.31 -5.75
CA ILE A 200 12.79 -6.44 -5.51
C ILE A 200 12.35 -7.85 -5.90
N GLN A 201 11.71 -8.55 -4.98
CA GLN A 201 11.24 -9.91 -5.18
C GLN A 201 9.79 -10.07 -4.74
N PRO A 202 8.83 -10.21 -5.66
CA PRO A 202 7.47 -10.57 -5.31
C PRO A 202 7.39 -11.94 -4.65
N ILE A 203 6.54 -12.06 -3.64
CA ILE A 203 6.23 -13.33 -2.97
C ILE A 203 4.76 -13.69 -3.12
N ARG A 204 4.51 -14.98 -3.38
CA ARG A 204 3.17 -15.57 -3.42
C ARG A 204 3.28 -16.96 -2.80
N ILE A 205 2.77 -17.15 -1.59
CA ILE A 205 2.94 -18.39 -0.84
C ILE A 205 1.59 -18.97 -0.47
N GLY A 206 1.39 -20.25 -0.75
CA GLY A 206 0.18 -20.98 -0.44
C GLY A 206 -1.03 -20.59 -1.29
N GLY A 207 -2.19 -21.16 -0.98
CA GLY A 207 -3.45 -20.89 -1.67
C GLY A 207 -3.45 -21.19 -3.17
N LYS A 208 -4.28 -20.47 -3.93
CA LYS A 208 -4.55 -20.78 -5.34
C LYS A 208 -3.50 -20.24 -6.31
N ILE A 209 -2.87 -19.12 -5.98
CA ILE A 209 -1.89 -18.45 -6.84
C ILE A 209 -0.46 -18.46 -6.26
N GLY A 210 -0.27 -19.17 -5.15
CA GLY A 210 1.06 -19.43 -4.58
C GLY A 210 1.88 -20.35 -5.49
N SER A 211 3.16 -20.13 -5.54
CA SER A 211 4.14 -20.97 -6.24
C SER A 211 5.06 -21.64 -5.24
#